data_74d652e3ee9ecca2bdf94e70806252dd
#
_entry.id   74d652e3ee9ecca2bdf94e70806252dd
#
_cell.length_a   1.000
_cell.length_b   1.000
_cell.length_c   1.000
_cell.angle_alpha   90.00
_cell.angle_beta   90.00
_cell.angle_gamma   90.00
#
_symmetry.space_group_name_H-M   'P 1'
#
loop_
_entity.id
_entity.type
_entity.pdbx_description
1 polymer ?
#
loop_
_entity_poly.entity_id
_entity_poly.type
_entity_poly.pdbx_seq_one_letter_code
_entity_poly.pdbx_strand_id
1 'polypeptide(L)'
;KTVARWIERWKTDHAALYERFRNPDDWKNRYMIGWGDLSAHLTHPNQVWEFDSTPADVMLDDGRHSILGVIDLYTRRVQLHISKTSKAAAVAHLTKKALLAWGVPGIAKTDNGQDYVSQHINRLFYALQIEHQVSAPFSPWQKPFIERFFRTFSHDLIELLPGYIGHNVADRQALRARQQFSDRLFVKD
;
A
#
# COMPACT_ATOMS: atom_id res chain seq x y z
N LYS A 1 39.03 -19.05 -10.87
CA LYS A 1 37.76 -19.84 -10.89
C LYS A 1 37.32 -20.25 -9.47
N THR A 2 38.25 -20.57 -8.55
CA THR A 2 37.94 -21.07 -7.19
C THR A 2 37.36 -19.98 -6.27
N VAL A 3 37.93 -18.78 -6.28
CA VAL A 3 37.46 -17.66 -5.45
C VAL A 3 36.03 -17.23 -5.86
N ALA A 4 35.76 -17.12 -7.15
CA ALA A 4 34.39 -16.77 -7.62
C ALA A 4 33.34 -17.80 -7.20
N ARG A 5 33.66 -19.11 -7.28
CA ARG A 5 32.76 -20.17 -6.79
C ARG A 5 32.53 -20.09 -5.29
N TRP A 6 33.57 -19.78 -4.52
CA TRP A 6 33.45 -19.64 -3.07
C TRP A 6 32.57 -18.44 -2.72
N ILE A 7 32.72 -17.31 -3.40
CA ILE A 7 31.87 -16.11 -3.21
C ILE A 7 30.40 -16.44 -3.52
N GLU A 8 30.11 -17.09 -4.64
CA GLU A 8 28.73 -17.44 -5.01
C GLU A 8 28.10 -18.43 -3.99
N ARG A 9 28.87 -19.42 -3.55
CA ARG A 9 28.42 -20.33 -2.51
C ARG A 9 28.16 -19.59 -1.20
N TRP A 10 29.09 -18.71 -0.78
CA TRP A 10 28.91 -17.90 0.42
C TRP A 10 27.67 -17.02 0.36
N LYS A 11 27.38 -16.38 -0.78
CA LYS A 11 26.15 -15.59 -1.01
C LYS A 11 24.90 -16.44 -0.86
N THR A 12 24.91 -17.68 -1.31
CA THR A 12 23.78 -18.60 -1.20
C THR A 12 23.60 -19.06 0.24
N ASP A 13 24.68 -19.48 0.89
CA ASP A 13 24.66 -19.97 2.28
C ASP A 13 24.31 -18.87 3.29
N HIS A 14 24.59 -17.61 2.94
CA HIS A 14 24.36 -16.42 3.78
C HIS A 14 23.45 -15.39 3.13
N ALA A 15 22.43 -15.84 2.40
CA ALA A 15 21.56 -14.98 1.60
C ALA A 15 20.96 -13.81 2.39
N ALA A 16 20.49 -14.05 3.61
CA ALA A 16 19.92 -13.01 4.47
C ALA A 16 20.97 -11.95 4.86
N LEU A 17 22.19 -12.38 5.19
CA LEU A 17 23.27 -11.45 5.54
C LEU A 17 23.73 -10.66 4.32
N TYR A 18 23.88 -11.32 3.17
CA TYR A 18 24.25 -10.69 1.92
C TYR A 18 23.24 -9.64 1.49
N GLU A 19 21.94 -9.95 1.56
CA GLU A 19 20.87 -9.03 1.21
C GLU A 19 20.83 -7.83 2.16
N ARG A 20 21.08 -8.01 3.45
CA ARG A 20 21.16 -6.92 4.42
C ARG A 20 22.20 -5.86 4.05
N PHE A 21 23.35 -6.26 3.51
CA PHE A 21 24.41 -5.33 3.08
C PHE A 21 24.15 -4.73 1.71
N ARG A 22 23.57 -5.52 0.79
CA ARG A 22 23.32 -5.09 -0.59
C ARG A 22 22.10 -4.20 -0.70
N ASN A 23 21.00 -4.60 -0.08
CA ASN A 23 19.71 -3.90 -0.12
C ASN A 23 19.02 -4.01 1.27
N PRO A 24 19.35 -3.10 2.21
CA PRO A 24 18.79 -3.14 3.56
C PRO A 24 17.26 -3.09 3.60
N ASP A 25 16.62 -2.43 2.65
CA ASP A 25 15.16 -2.28 2.63
C ASP A 25 14.47 -3.56 2.16
N ASP A 26 14.99 -4.23 1.13
CA ASP A 26 14.54 -5.56 0.72
C ASP A 26 14.77 -6.60 1.82
N TRP A 27 15.90 -6.51 2.51
CA TRP A 27 16.17 -7.38 3.65
C TRP A 27 15.14 -7.20 4.75
N LYS A 28 14.79 -5.96 5.10
CA LYS A 28 13.74 -5.68 6.09
C LYS A 28 12.41 -6.29 5.65
N ASN A 29 12.02 -6.12 4.39
CA ASN A 29 10.77 -6.64 3.87
C ASN A 29 10.68 -8.17 3.86
N ARG A 30 11.82 -8.87 3.69
CA ARG A 30 11.88 -10.34 3.58
C ARG A 30 12.14 -11.04 4.90
N TYR A 31 13.01 -10.47 5.73
CA TYR A 31 13.58 -11.17 6.88
C TYR A 31 13.19 -10.56 8.23
N MET A 32 12.74 -9.31 8.28
CA MET A 32 12.21 -8.77 9.53
C MET A 32 10.81 -9.30 9.77
N ILE A 33 10.71 -10.14 10.78
CA ILE A 33 9.42 -10.58 11.31
C ILE A 33 8.81 -9.38 12.05
N GLY A 34 7.60 -9.00 11.67
CA GLY A 34 6.82 -8.05 12.46
C GLY A 34 6.59 -8.63 13.85
N TRP A 35 7.24 -8.04 14.84
CA TRP A 35 7.10 -8.48 16.23
C TRP A 35 5.75 -8.04 16.78
N GLY A 36 4.99 -9.02 17.26
CA GLY A 36 3.72 -8.78 17.94
C GLY A 36 2.51 -8.74 16.99
N ASP A 37 1.37 -9.08 17.56
CA ASP A 37 0.08 -8.85 16.93
C ASP A 37 -0.40 -7.44 17.30
N LEU A 38 -0.31 -6.51 16.35
CA LEU A 38 -0.79 -5.13 16.53
C LEU A 38 -2.28 -5.06 16.90
N SER A 39 -3.02 -6.13 16.66
CA SER A 39 -4.44 -6.23 17.01
C SER A 39 -4.71 -6.92 18.34
N ALA A 40 -3.72 -7.57 18.94
CA ALA A 40 -3.90 -8.35 20.19
C ALA A 40 -4.40 -7.49 21.38
N HIS A 41 -4.12 -6.20 21.35
CA HIS A 41 -4.52 -5.27 22.41
C HIS A 41 -5.76 -4.44 22.08
N LEU A 42 -6.36 -4.66 20.91
CA LEU A 42 -7.56 -3.94 20.50
C LEU A 42 -8.79 -4.61 21.13
N THR A 43 -9.65 -3.81 21.76
CA THR A 43 -10.80 -4.29 22.51
C THR A 43 -12.15 -3.84 21.94
N HIS A 44 -12.13 -2.82 21.07
CA HIS A 44 -13.37 -2.25 20.51
C HIS A 44 -13.16 -1.59 19.14
N PRO A 45 -14.23 -1.39 18.35
CA PRO A 45 -14.19 -0.65 17.10
C PRO A 45 -13.67 0.79 17.27
N ASN A 46 -13.06 1.34 16.22
CA ASN A 46 -12.54 2.72 16.20
C ASN A 46 -11.40 3.00 17.18
N GLN A 47 -10.76 1.99 17.73
CA GLN A 47 -9.61 2.21 18.59
C GLN A 47 -8.39 2.67 17.77
N VAL A 48 -8.09 2.00 16.66
CA VAL A 48 -6.99 2.34 15.77
C VAL A 48 -7.43 2.19 14.31
N TRP A 49 -7.22 3.23 13.52
CA TRP A 49 -7.35 3.19 12.08
C TRP A 49 -5.99 3.27 11.40
N GLU A 50 -5.74 2.42 10.38
CA GLU A 50 -4.59 2.55 9.49
C GLU A 50 -5.02 3.18 8.16
N PHE A 51 -4.24 4.15 7.72
CA PHE A 51 -4.41 4.84 6.44
C PHE A 51 -3.26 4.48 5.50
N ASP A 52 -3.58 4.31 4.22
CA ASP A 52 -2.59 4.13 3.18
C ASP A 52 -3.15 4.50 1.80
N SER A 53 -2.27 4.61 0.80
CA SER A 53 -2.66 4.88 -0.58
C SER A 53 -1.84 4.05 -1.56
N THR A 54 -2.47 3.63 -2.64
CA THR A 54 -1.85 2.87 -3.72
C THR A 54 -2.26 3.44 -5.07
N PRO A 55 -1.41 3.38 -6.11
CA PRO A 55 -1.85 3.61 -7.49
C PRO A 55 -2.96 2.64 -7.86
N ALA A 56 -3.94 3.09 -8.62
CA ALA A 56 -5.04 2.24 -9.07
C ALA A 56 -4.61 1.17 -10.09
N ASP A 57 -3.47 1.33 -10.76
CA ASP A 57 -2.98 0.47 -11.86
C ASP A 57 -4.04 0.12 -12.93
N VAL A 58 -5.05 0.97 -13.04
CA VAL A 58 -6.10 0.95 -14.06
C VAL A 58 -6.09 2.28 -14.78
N MET A 59 -6.18 2.27 -16.10
CA MET A 59 -6.36 3.46 -16.91
C MET A 59 -7.84 3.75 -17.05
N LEU A 60 -8.27 4.89 -16.52
CA LEU A 60 -9.62 5.43 -16.72
C LEU A 60 -9.60 6.45 -17.87
N ASP A 61 -10.77 6.85 -18.35
CA ASP A 61 -10.91 7.80 -19.48
C ASP A 61 -10.21 9.13 -19.20
N ASP A 62 -10.17 9.54 -17.94
CA ASP A 62 -9.55 10.78 -17.49
C ASP A 62 -8.14 10.60 -16.90
N GLY A 63 -7.54 9.41 -17.08
CA GLY A 63 -6.16 9.08 -16.70
C GLY A 63 -6.02 8.16 -15.48
N ARG A 64 -4.83 8.15 -14.91
CA ARG A 64 -4.49 7.33 -13.74
C ARG A 64 -5.01 7.97 -12.45
N HIS A 65 -5.44 7.12 -11.54
CA HIS A 65 -5.93 7.53 -10.22
C HIS A 65 -5.13 6.84 -9.10
N SER A 66 -5.30 7.35 -7.91
CA SER A 66 -4.84 6.72 -6.66
C SER A 66 -6.04 6.25 -5.87
N ILE A 67 -5.89 5.12 -5.21
CA ILE A 67 -6.85 4.57 -4.25
C ILE A 67 -6.32 4.85 -2.87
N LEU A 68 -7.06 5.62 -2.09
CA LEU A 68 -6.79 5.86 -0.69
C LEU A 68 -7.69 4.94 0.12
N GLY A 69 -7.14 4.33 1.16
CA GLY A 69 -7.87 3.43 2.04
C GLY A 69 -7.67 3.75 3.51
N VAL A 70 -8.68 3.46 4.29
CA VAL A 70 -8.61 3.41 5.75
C VAL A 70 -9.25 2.12 6.24
N ILE A 71 -8.57 1.44 7.15
CA ILE A 71 -9.06 0.21 7.80
C ILE A 71 -9.14 0.40 9.31
N ASP A 72 -10.25 0.00 9.90
CA ASP A 72 -10.38 -0.16 11.34
C ASP A 72 -9.74 -1.49 11.77
N LEU A 73 -8.75 -1.43 12.63
CA LEU A 73 -7.95 -2.61 12.98
C LEU A 73 -8.73 -3.66 13.78
N TYR A 74 -9.77 -3.28 14.49
CA TYR A 74 -10.58 -4.23 15.26
C TYR A 74 -11.58 -4.97 14.38
N THR A 75 -12.40 -4.24 13.61
CA THR A 75 -13.49 -4.82 12.80
C THR A 75 -13.04 -5.27 11.42
N ARG A 76 -11.87 -4.82 10.93
CA ARG A 76 -11.35 -5.03 9.57
C ARG A 76 -12.21 -4.38 8.46
N ARG A 77 -13.18 -3.56 8.81
CA ARG A 77 -13.94 -2.80 7.81
C ARG A 77 -13.04 -1.78 7.13
N VAL A 78 -13.27 -1.60 5.85
CA VAL A 78 -12.46 -0.71 5.00
C VAL A 78 -13.36 0.35 4.36
N GLN A 79 -12.86 1.58 4.28
CA GLN A 79 -13.42 2.64 3.47
C GLN A 79 -12.40 3.05 2.41
N LEU A 80 -12.87 3.19 1.17
CA LEU A 80 -12.01 3.58 0.05
C LEU A 80 -12.46 4.93 -0.53
N HIS A 81 -11.48 5.64 -1.09
CA HIS A 81 -11.69 6.85 -1.88
C HIS A 81 -10.76 6.85 -3.10
N ILE A 82 -11.33 7.07 -4.28
CA ILE A 82 -10.57 7.16 -5.53
C ILE A 82 -10.37 8.64 -5.85
N SER A 83 -9.15 9.02 -6.16
CA SER A 83 -8.80 10.41 -6.50
C SER A 83 -7.69 10.44 -7.55
N LYS A 84 -7.66 11.48 -8.39
CA LYS A 84 -6.55 11.72 -9.34
C LYS A 84 -5.21 11.88 -8.65
N THR A 85 -5.21 12.31 -7.39
CA THR A 85 -4.00 12.52 -6.60
C THR A 85 -4.24 12.07 -5.17
N SER A 86 -3.20 11.61 -4.48
CA SER A 86 -3.24 11.28 -3.06
C SER A 86 -3.08 12.49 -2.13
N LYS A 87 -3.37 13.71 -2.61
CA LYS A 87 -3.17 14.95 -1.84
C LYS A 87 -3.99 15.00 -0.56
N ALA A 88 -3.59 15.86 0.37
CA ALA A 88 -4.22 16.07 1.67
C ALA A 88 -5.75 16.25 1.60
N ALA A 89 -6.28 16.87 0.54
CA ALA A 89 -7.71 16.99 0.31
C ALA A 89 -8.40 15.63 0.12
N ALA A 90 -7.77 14.69 -0.60
CA ALA A 90 -8.29 13.34 -0.79
C ALA A 90 -8.25 12.54 0.53
N VAL A 91 -7.18 12.70 1.32
CA VAL A 91 -7.09 12.13 2.67
C VAL A 91 -8.20 12.66 3.56
N ALA A 92 -8.44 13.98 3.54
CA ALA A 92 -9.53 14.59 4.32
C ALA A 92 -10.92 14.07 3.87
N HIS A 93 -11.12 13.88 2.56
CA HIS A 93 -12.36 13.30 2.01
C HIS A 93 -12.57 11.85 2.48
N LEU A 94 -11.54 11.01 2.41
CA LEU A 94 -11.58 9.64 2.92
C LEU A 94 -11.90 9.63 4.41
N THR A 95 -11.19 10.46 5.19
CA THR A 95 -11.41 10.60 6.64
C THR A 95 -12.87 11.00 6.93
N LYS A 96 -13.40 12.02 6.23
CA LYS A 96 -14.80 12.42 6.38
C LYS A 96 -15.78 11.28 6.12
N LYS A 97 -15.58 10.50 5.04
CA LYS A 97 -16.42 9.35 4.73
C LYS A 97 -16.40 8.30 5.85
N ALA A 98 -15.23 7.98 6.36
CA ALA A 98 -15.07 7.02 7.45
C ALA A 98 -15.69 7.53 8.76
N LEU A 99 -15.48 8.81 9.12
CA LEU A 99 -16.06 9.44 10.32
C LEU A 99 -17.59 9.39 10.29
N LEU A 100 -18.21 9.71 9.16
CA LEU A 100 -19.66 9.67 9.01
C LEU A 100 -20.23 8.25 9.09
N ALA A 101 -19.48 7.25 8.63
CA ALA A 101 -19.93 5.87 8.60
C ALA A 101 -19.65 5.12 9.92
N TRP A 102 -18.58 5.46 10.64
CA TRP A 102 -18.06 4.65 11.73
C TRP A 102 -17.92 5.38 13.07
N GLY A 103 -17.93 6.71 13.06
CA GLY A 103 -17.60 7.53 14.21
C GLY A 103 -16.13 7.95 14.23
N VAL A 104 -15.66 8.48 15.35
CA VAL A 104 -14.31 9.02 15.51
C VAL A 104 -13.37 7.96 16.06
N PRO A 105 -12.17 7.74 15.45
CA PRO A 105 -11.18 6.83 16.00
C PRO A 105 -10.40 7.48 17.16
N GLY A 106 -9.84 6.65 18.04
CA GLY A 106 -8.87 7.12 19.05
C GLY A 106 -7.53 7.46 18.43
N ILE A 107 -7.05 6.60 17.50
CA ILE A 107 -5.74 6.72 16.87
C ILE A 107 -5.89 6.61 15.35
N ALA A 108 -5.26 7.54 14.62
CA ALA A 108 -5.06 7.50 13.18
C ALA A 108 -3.58 7.21 12.88
N LYS A 109 -3.29 6.06 12.29
CA LYS A 109 -1.93 5.64 11.93
C LYS A 109 -1.72 5.82 10.44
N THR A 110 -0.72 6.63 10.07
CA THR A 110 -0.40 6.95 8.67
C THR A 110 1.08 6.67 8.38
N ASP A 111 1.46 6.71 7.11
CA ASP A 111 2.87 6.84 6.75
C ASP A 111 3.36 8.30 6.93
N ASN A 112 4.66 8.50 6.66
CA ASN A 112 5.28 9.82 6.68
C ASN A 112 5.13 10.58 5.35
N GLY A 113 4.18 10.21 4.50
CA GLY A 113 3.90 10.92 3.25
C GLY A 113 3.46 12.36 3.50
N GLN A 114 3.96 13.30 2.69
CA GLN A 114 3.69 14.74 2.86
C GLN A 114 2.19 15.07 2.95
N ASP A 115 1.36 14.29 2.29
CA ASP A 115 -0.08 14.48 2.26
C ASP A 115 -0.74 14.11 3.59
N TYR A 116 -0.24 13.07 4.25
CA TYR A 116 -0.72 12.62 5.56
C TYR A 116 -0.21 13.48 6.72
N VAL A 117 1.02 14.00 6.63
CA VAL A 117 1.62 14.85 7.67
C VAL A 117 1.40 16.35 7.41
N SER A 118 0.56 16.70 6.43
CA SER A 118 0.24 18.10 6.12
C SER A 118 -0.40 18.81 7.30
N GLN A 119 -0.21 20.15 7.38
CA GLN A 119 -0.84 20.95 8.42
C GLN A 119 -2.38 20.83 8.42
N HIS A 120 -2.98 20.62 7.25
CA HIS A 120 -4.41 20.44 7.11
C HIS A 120 -4.89 19.18 7.84
N ILE A 121 -4.24 18.05 7.61
CA ILE A 121 -4.57 16.76 8.24
C ILE A 121 -4.25 16.79 9.74
N ASN A 122 -3.13 17.35 10.14
CA ASN A 122 -2.78 17.50 11.55
C ASN A 122 -3.82 18.35 12.31
N ARG A 123 -4.29 19.46 11.74
CA ARG A 123 -5.36 20.29 12.32
C ARG A 123 -6.69 19.54 12.39
N LEU A 124 -7.02 18.76 11.37
CA LEU A 124 -8.24 17.94 11.34
C LEU A 124 -8.22 16.91 12.48
N PHE A 125 -7.15 16.15 12.61
CA PHE A 125 -7.03 15.16 13.68
C PHE A 125 -7.00 15.78 15.07
N TYR A 126 -6.27 16.89 15.23
CA TYR A 126 -6.25 17.63 16.50
C TYR A 126 -7.64 18.14 16.90
N ALA A 127 -8.38 18.75 15.99
CA ALA A 127 -9.73 19.27 16.25
C ALA A 127 -10.74 18.16 16.64
N LEU A 128 -10.51 16.92 16.16
CA LEU A 128 -11.34 15.75 16.48
C LEU A 128 -10.80 14.94 17.65
N GLN A 129 -9.72 15.39 18.30
CA GLN A 129 -9.04 14.70 19.40
C GLN A 129 -8.56 13.30 19.00
N ILE A 130 -8.19 13.12 17.73
CA ILE A 130 -7.60 11.88 17.19
C ILE A 130 -6.09 11.94 17.40
N GLU A 131 -5.52 10.94 18.06
CA GLU A 131 -4.06 10.80 18.16
C GLU A 131 -3.49 10.43 16.77
N HIS A 132 -2.59 11.26 16.25
CA HIS A 132 -1.95 11.00 14.96
C HIS A 132 -0.61 10.30 15.17
N GLN A 133 -0.53 9.04 14.80
CA GLN A 133 0.70 8.24 14.82
C GLN A 133 1.27 8.11 13.41
N VAL A 134 2.46 8.65 13.21
CA VAL A 134 3.17 8.57 11.93
C VAL A 134 4.17 7.43 11.99
N SER A 135 4.04 6.47 11.06
CA SER A 135 4.95 5.33 10.96
C SER A 135 6.34 5.78 10.52
N ALA A 136 7.37 5.13 11.06
CA ALA A 136 8.75 5.40 10.64
C ALA A 136 8.91 5.11 9.13
N PRO A 137 9.76 5.89 8.43
CA PRO A 137 10.05 5.63 7.02
C PRO A 137 10.55 4.20 6.81
N PHE A 138 10.18 3.59 5.68
CA PHE A 138 10.57 2.22 5.31
C PHE A 138 10.24 1.15 6.37
N SER A 139 9.08 1.27 7.01
CA SER A 139 8.63 0.35 8.06
C SER A 139 7.28 -0.28 7.73
N PRO A 140 7.18 -1.11 6.66
CA PRO A 140 5.92 -1.71 6.20
C PRO A 140 5.26 -2.59 7.28
N TRP A 141 6.06 -3.21 8.15
CA TRP A 141 5.53 -3.99 9.28
C TRP A 141 4.69 -3.17 10.27
N GLN A 142 4.72 -1.84 10.21
CA GLN A 142 3.92 -0.99 11.11
C GLN A 142 2.47 -0.80 10.64
N LYS A 143 2.16 -1.09 9.35
CA LYS A 143 0.81 -1.00 8.77
C LYS A 143 0.41 -2.29 8.01
N PRO A 144 0.56 -3.47 8.62
CA PRO A 144 0.43 -4.74 7.89
C PRO A 144 -1.00 -5.02 7.41
N PHE A 145 -2.00 -4.43 8.04
CA PHE A 145 -3.40 -4.74 7.73
C PHE A 145 -3.89 -4.04 6.48
N ILE A 146 -3.65 -2.74 6.36
CA ILE A 146 -4.03 -1.98 5.17
C ILE A 146 -3.19 -2.40 3.95
N GLU A 147 -1.90 -2.70 4.14
CA GLU A 147 -1.05 -3.20 3.06
C GLU A 147 -1.51 -4.58 2.55
N ARG A 148 -1.86 -5.49 3.46
CA ARG A 148 -2.44 -6.79 3.09
C ARG A 148 -3.75 -6.63 2.35
N PHE A 149 -4.62 -5.73 2.83
CA PHE A 149 -5.87 -5.41 2.15
C PHE A 149 -5.61 -4.94 0.72
N PHE A 150 -4.73 -3.96 0.51
CA PHE A 150 -4.43 -3.47 -0.84
C PHE A 150 -3.83 -4.55 -1.74
N ARG A 151 -2.99 -5.44 -1.21
CA ARG A 151 -2.46 -6.57 -1.99
C ARG A 151 -3.58 -7.49 -2.47
N THR A 152 -4.46 -7.91 -1.58
CA THR A 152 -5.62 -8.73 -1.92
C THR A 152 -6.55 -8.01 -2.89
N PHE A 153 -6.88 -6.76 -2.62
CA PHE A 153 -7.74 -5.92 -3.46
C PHE A 153 -7.18 -5.76 -4.88
N SER A 154 -5.88 -5.54 -5.01
CA SER A 154 -5.22 -5.44 -6.31
C SER A 154 -5.28 -6.76 -7.08
N HIS A 155 -4.96 -7.86 -6.42
CA HIS A 155 -4.90 -9.17 -7.06
C HIS A 155 -6.30 -9.72 -7.39
N ASP A 156 -7.25 -9.60 -6.48
CA ASP A 156 -8.56 -10.23 -6.63
C ASP A 156 -9.57 -9.37 -7.42
N LEU A 157 -9.31 -8.05 -7.54
CA LEU A 157 -10.23 -7.15 -8.23
C LEU A 157 -9.55 -6.32 -9.30
N ILE A 158 -8.52 -5.56 -8.99
CA ILE A 158 -7.93 -4.57 -9.92
C ILE A 158 -7.38 -5.25 -11.18
N GLU A 159 -6.72 -6.39 -11.03
CA GLU A 159 -6.15 -7.16 -12.15
C GLU A 159 -7.21 -7.69 -13.13
N LEU A 160 -8.46 -7.83 -12.67
CA LEU A 160 -9.57 -8.31 -13.46
C LEU A 160 -10.32 -7.20 -14.22
N LEU A 161 -10.03 -5.93 -13.90
CA LEU A 161 -10.74 -4.80 -14.50
C LEU A 161 -10.26 -4.52 -15.94
N PRO A 162 -11.19 -4.17 -16.84
CA PRO A 162 -10.82 -3.59 -18.13
C PRO A 162 -9.96 -2.35 -17.92
N GLY A 163 -8.87 -2.23 -18.68
CA GLY A 163 -7.94 -1.11 -18.52
C GLY A 163 -6.85 -1.31 -17.48
N TYR A 164 -6.72 -2.51 -16.87
CA TYR A 164 -5.56 -2.85 -16.05
C TYR A 164 -4.25 -2.68 -16.82
N ILE A 165 -3.28 -1.98 -16.23
CA ILE A 165 -2.03 -1.59 -16.91
C ILE A 165 -0.77 -2.28 -16.34
N GLY A 166 -0.92 -3.11 -15.31
CA GLY A 166 0.19 -3.82 -14.66
C GLY A 166 0.85 -3.05 -13.52
N HIS A 167 1.25 -3.75 -12.47
CA HIS A 167 1.88 -3.17 -11.28
C HIS A 167 3.30 -2.68 -11.53
N ASN A 168 4.05 -3.41 -12.35
CA ASN A 168 5.45 -3.13 -12.59
C ASN A 168 5.75 -2.99 -14.10
N VAL A 169 6.99 -2.65 -14.44
CA VAL A 169 7.41 -2.43 -15.82
C VAL A 169 7.29 -3.71 -16.67
N ALA A 170 7.61 -4.87 -16.08
CA ALA A 170 7.56 -6.16 -16.79
C ALA A 170 6.11 -6.54 -17.12
N ASP A 171 5.18 -6.38 -16.17
CA ASP A 171 3.74 -6.62 -16.38
C ASP A 171 3.17 -5.69 -17.44
N ARG A 172 3.54 -4.40 -17.42
CA ARG A 172 3.12 -3.42 -18.43
C ARG A 172 3.60 -3.78 -19.82
N GLN A 173 4.84 -4.26 -19.95
CA GLN A 173 5.38 -4.72 -21.24
C GLN A 173 4.66 -5.97 -21.73
N ALA A 174 4.41 -6.93 -20.85
CA ALA A 174 3.68 -8.16 -21.17
C ALA A 174 2.24 -7.88 -21.63
N LEU A 175 1.54 -6.98 -20.94
CA LEU A 175 0.18 -6.57 -21.31
C LEU A 175 0.14 -5.84 -22.65
N ARG A 176 1.06 -4.91 -22.91
CA ARG A 176 1.19 -4.23 -24.20
C ARG A 176 1.47 -5.21 -25.35
N ALA A 177 2.35 -6.18 -25.12
CA ALA A 177 2.62 -7.22 -26.12
C ALA A 177 1.39 -8.07 -26.42
N ARG A 178 0.58 -8.42 -25.41
CA ARG A 178 -0.68 -9.15 -25.58
C ARG A 178 -1.73 -8.33 -26.33
N GLN A 179 -1.89 -7.05 -26.01
CA GLN A 179 -2.80 -6.15 -26.72
C GLN A 179 -2.42 -6.02 -28.20
N GLN A 180 -1.15 -5.74 -28.50
CA GLN A 180 -0.66 -5.68 -29.88
C GLN A 180 -0.87 -6.99 -30.65
N PHE A 181 -0.76 -8.13 -29.98
CA PHE A 181 -1.03 -9.43 -30.58
C PHE A 181 -2.54 -9.62 -30.84
N SER A 182 -3.38 -9.26 -29.90
CA SER A 182 -4.83 -9.26 -30.04
C SER A 182 -5.31 -8.37 -31.19
N ASP A 183 -4.83 -7.12 -31.23
CA ASP A 183 -5.18 -6.18 -32.28
C ASP A 183 -4.78 -6.69 -33.69
N ARG A 184 -3.67 -7.41 -33.80
CA ARG A 184 -3.25 -8.04 -35.08
C ARG A 184 -4.13 -9.21 -35.49
N LEU A 185 -4.77 -9.90 -34.53
CA LEU A 185 -5.68 -11.02 -34.88
C LEU A 185 -7.05 -10.51 -35.33
N PHE A 186 -7.50 -9.34 -34.87
CA PHE A 186 -8.79 -8.75 -35.20
C PHE A 186 -8.78 -7.80 -36.44
N VAL A 187 -7.62 -7.45 -36.96
CA VAL A 187 -7.45 -6.61 -38.17
C VAL A 187 -7.43 -7.44 -39.49
N LYS A 188 -7.86 -8.69 -39.44
CA LYS A 188 -7.86 -9.59 -40.61
C LYS A 188 -9.28 -10.12 -40.96
N ASP A 189 -10.25 -9.23 -40.94
CA ASP A 189 -11.56 -9.48 -41.64
C ASP A 189 -12.02 -8.22 -42.39
#